data_1d3ec3d904198731ad52d68258b693ee
#
_entry.id   1d3ec3d904198731ad52d68258b693ee
#
_cell.length_a   1.000
_cell.length_b   1.000
_cell.length_c   1.000
_cell.angle_alpha   90.00
_cell.angle_beta   90.00
_cell.angle_gamma   90.00
#
_symmetry.space_group_name_H-M   'P 1'
#
loop_
_entity.id
_entity.type
_entity.pdbx_description
1 polymer ?
#
loop_
_entity_poly.entity_id
_entity_poly.type
_entity_poly.pdbx_seq_one_letter_code
_entity_poly.pdbx_strand_id
1 'polypeptide(L)'
;MSRGKEVAGLLITAGIAIMAVPFFWRATGEKQTEQLISEFEQTLEDDYDEEKDVEEEQTSISKEDEAILKEGGVIGIIEIPGLDIRYPVMEGTTSKVLNAGIGHIEETAGIGERGNCVLCGHNGSRYGTFFTPLSQISIG
;
A
#
# COMPACT_ATOMS: atom_id res chain seq x y z
N MET A 1 -48.29 21.46 11.16
CA MET A 1 -47.53 20.36 11.83
C MET A 1 -46.67 19.46 10.90
N SER A 2 -46.68 19.68 9.57
CA SER A 2 -45.90 18.80 8.63
C SER A 2 -44.42 19.23 8.46
N ARG A 3 -44.12 20.53 8.39
CA ARG A 3 -42.77 21.06 8.16
C ARG A 3 -41.70 20.59 9.16
N GLY A 4 -42.05 20.42 10.44
CA GLY A 4 -41.12 19.93 11.45
C GLY A 4 -40.71 18.48 11.23
N LYS A 5 -41.61 17.65 10.73
CA LYS A 5 -41.29 16.22 10.42
C LYS A 5 -40.40 16.09 9.17
N GLU A 6 -40.61 16.95 8.19
CA GLU A 6 -39.80 16.98 6.96
C GLU A 6 -38.36 17.45 7.26
N VAL A 7 -38.21 18.50 8.09
CA VAL A 7 -36.91 18.98 8.53
C VAL A 7 -36.18 17.94 9.37
N ALA A 8 -36.87 17.27 10.30
CA ALA A 8 -36.29 16.19 11.10
C ALA A 8 -35.82 15.00 10.22
N GLY A 9 -36.65 14.62 9.22
CA GLY A 9 -36.25 13.57 8.25
C GLY A 9 -34.99 13.93 7.46
N LEU A 10 -34.90 15.20 7.01
CA LEU A 10 -33.75 15.70 6.25
C LEU A 10 -32.45 15.73 7.10
N LEU A 11 -32.57 16.09 8.37
CA LEU A 11 -31.42 16.06 9.30
C LEU A 11 -30.96 14.65 9.62
N ILE A 12 -31.88 13.70 9.76
CA ILE A 12 -31.52 12.29 9.99
C ILE A 12 -30.83 11.70 8.77
N THR A 13 -31.34 11.93 7.56
CA THR A 13 -30.71 11.44 6.33
C THR A 13 -29.32 12.06 6.09
N ALA A 14 -29.17 13.35 6.37
CA ALA A 14 -27.86 14.03 6.31
C ALA A 14 -26.86 13.45 7.34
N GLY A 15 -27.32 13.17 8.56
CA GLY A 15 -26.49 12.55 9.60
C GLY A 15 -26.01 11.15 9.22
N ILE A 16 -26.90 10.32 8.65
CA ILE A 16 -26.56 8.98 8.16
C ILE A 16 -25.55 9.07 6.99
N ALA A 17 -25.77 10.00 6.06
CA ALA A 17 -24.84 10.21 4.94
C ALA A 17 -23.43 10.59 5.41
N ILE A 18 -23.32 11.51 6.39
CA ILE A 18 -22.04 11.92 6.97
C ILE A 18 -21.35 10.75 7.68
N MET A 19 -22.09 9.88 8.37
CA MET A 19 -21.53 8.68 9.01
C MET A 19 -21.08 7.62 8.01
N ALA A 20 -21.72 7.53 6.84
CA ALA A 20 -21.37 6.56 5.81
C ALA A 20 -20.11 6.93 5.03
N VAL A 21 -19.76 8.22 4.91
CA VAL A 21 -18.61 8.69 4.14
C VAL A 21 -17.28 8.06 4.59
N PRO A 22 -16.90 8.06 5.88
CA PRO A 22 -15.62 7.46 6.29
C PRO A 22 -15.59 5.94 6.10
N PHE A 23 -16.73 5.27 6.20
CA PHE A 23 -16.83 3.84 5.94
C PHE A 23 -16.60 3.50 4.47
N PHE A 24 -17.17 4.33 3.57
CA PHE A 24 -16.99 4.16 2.13
C PHE A 24 -15.54 4.41 1.69
N TRP A 25 -14.88 5.42 2.25
CA TRP A 25 -13.48 5.74 1.95
C TRP A 25 -12.52 4.64 2.43
N ARG A 26 -12.81 4.03 3.57
CA ARG A 26 -12.02 2.91 4.09
C ARG A 26 -12.10 1.69 3.15
N ALA A 27 -13.30 1.33 2.73
CA ALA A 27 -13.51 0.20 1.81
C ALA A 27 -12.85 0.40 0.43
N THR A 28 -12.67 1.66 0.00
CA THR A 28 -12.01 1.97 -1.28
C THR A 28 -10.49 1.87 -1.17
N GLY A 29 -9.91 2.26 -0.03
CA GLY A 29 -8.47 2.17 0.22
C GLY A 29 -7.98 0.72 0.24
N GLU A 30 -8.67 -0.18 0.91
CA GLU A 30 -8.32 -1.60 0.97
C GLU A 30 -8.25 -2.25 -0.43
N LYS A 31 -9.19 -1.94 -1.30
CA LYS A 31 -9.22 -2.47 -2.68
C LYS A 31 -8.02 -2.00 -3.52
N GLN A 32 -7.58 -0.76 -3.35
CA GLN A 32 -6.44 -0.23 -4.09
C GLN A 32 -5.14 -0.91 -3.67
N THR A 33 -4.96 -1.16 -2.39
CA THR A 33 -3.81 -1.90 -1.84
C THR A 33 -3.76 -3.34 -2.37
N GLU A 34 -4.89 -4.03 -2.37
CA GLU A 34 -4.98 -5.41 -2.90
C GLU A 34 -4.69 -5.49 -4.41
N GLN A 35 -5.15 -4.50 -5.18
CA GLN A 35 -4.86 -4.43 -6.61
C GLN A 35 -3.36 -4.26 -6.87
N LEU A 36 -2.68 -3.36 -6.18
CA LEU A 36 -1.24 -3.16 -6.32
C LEU A 36 -0.44 -4.42 -5.98
N ILE A 37 -0.85 -5.14 -4.95
CA ILE A 37 -0.22 -6.41 -4.57
C ILE A 37 -0.44 -7.46 -5.67
N SER A 38 -1.67 -7.60 -6.17
CA SER A 38 -1.97 -8.62 -7.19
C SER A 38 -1.28 -8.33 -8.52
N GLU A 39 -1.18 -7.07 -8.94
CA GLU A 39 -0.44 -6.67 -10.13
C GLU A 39 1.06 -7.00 -10.00
N PHE A 40 1.65 -6.73 -8.84
CA PHE A 40 3.05 -7.05 -8.58
C PHE A 40 3.30 -8.57 -8.54
N GLU A 41 2.44 -9.33 -7.87
CA GLU A 41 2.54 -10.80 -7.83
C GLU A 41 2.40 -11.42 -9.23
N GLN A 42 1.50 -10.89 -10.06
CA GLN A 42 1.34 -11.35 -11.43
C GLN A 42 2.59 -11.06 -12.29
N THR A 43 3.20 -9.90 -12.13
CA THR A 43 4.45 -9.56 -12.84
C THR A 43 5.57 -10.54 -12.46
N LEU A 44 5.68 -10.93 -11.19
CA LEU A 44 6.67 -11.91 -10.75
C LEU A 44 6.40 -13.32 -11.33
N GLU A 45 5.14 -13.73 -11.46
CA GLU A 45 4.79 -15.01 -12.05
C GLU A 45 5.13 -15.06 -13.56
N ASP A 46 4.85 -13.97 -14.27
CA ASP A 46 5.17 -13.85 -15.71
C ASP A 46 6.70 -13.89 -15.95
N ASP A 47 7.51 -13.24 -15.12
CA ASP A 47 8.98 -13.27 -15.19
C ASP A 47 9.54 -14.68 -14.93
N TYR A 48 8.95 -15.47 -14.03
CA TYR A 48 9.39 -16.84 -13.75
C TYR A 48 9.12 -17.83 -14.90
N ASP A 49 8.14 -17.56 -15.73
CA ASP A 49 7.82 -18.41 -16.88
C ASP A 49 8.72 -18.12 -18.10
N GLU A 50 9.26 -16.90 -18.22
CA GLU A 50 10.23 -16.53 -19.27
C GLU A 50 11.67 -16.99 -18.96
N GLU A 51 12.08 -17.14 -17.70
CA GLU A 51 13.44 -17.58 -17.34
C GLU A 51 13.77 -19.05 -17.65
N LYS A 52 12.82 -19.83 -18.17
CA LYS A 52 13.07 -21.25 -18.49
C LYS A 52 13.83 -21.49 -19.81
N ASP A 53 14.03 -20.48 -20.63
CA ASP A 53 14.60 -20.66 -21.98
C ASP A 53 15.78 -19.74 -22.33
N VAL A 54 16.47 -19.05 -21.39
CA VAL A 54 17.61 -18.20 -21.78
C VAL A 54 18.83 -18.42 -20.85
N GLU A 55 19.88 -18.97 -21.47
CA GLU A 55 21.25 -19.00 -20.93
C GLU A 55 21.81 -17.58 -20.70
N GLU A 56 22.57 -17.43 -19.61
CA GLU A 56 23.45 -16.34 -19.21
C GLU A 56 23.67 -15.21 -20.23
N GLU A 57 22.99 -14.07 -20.07
CA GLU A 57 23.46 -12.80 -20.61
C GLU A 57 23.29 -11.68 -19.58
N GLN A 58 24.37 -10.93 -19.42
CA GLN A 58 24.64 -9.86 -18.45
C GLN A 58 23.41 -8.95 -18.21
N THR A 59 23.07 -8.79 -16.94
CA THR A 59 22.04 -7.89 -16.42
C THR A 59 22.24 -6.45 -16.89
N SER A 60 21.70 -6.13 -18.03
CA SER A 60 21.40 -4.75 -18.41
C SER A 60 20.00 -4.46 -17.86
N ILE A 61 19.92 -3.59 -16.86
CA ILE A 61 18.65 -3.04 -16.34
C ILE A 61 17.78 -2.67 -17.55
N SER A 62 16.63 -3.32 -17.69
CA SER A 62 15.76 -3.07 -18.83
C SER A 62 15.08 -1.70 -18.64
N LYS A 63 14.62 -1.09 -19.75
CA LYS A 63 13.87 0.18 -19.65
C LYS A 63 12.54 0.04 -18.90
N GLU A 64 12.10 -1.20 -18.67
CA GLU A 64 10.94 -1.54 -17.86
C GLU A 64 11.28 -1.52 -16.37
N ASP A 65 12.47 -1.98 -15.97
CA ASP A 65 12.97 -1.87 -14.58
C ASP A 65 13.17 -0.39 -14.19
N GLU A 66 13.63 0.47 -15.11
CA GLU A 66 13.66 1.93 -14.91
C GLU A 66 12.25 2.55 -14.74
N ALA A 67 11.21 1.92 -15.27
CA ALA A 67 9.83 2.41 -15.10
C ALA A 67 9.24 2.01 -13.74
N ILE A 68 9.64 0.87 -13.20
CA ILE A 68 9.29 0.38 -11.86
C ILE A 68 9.98 1.22 -10.79
N LEU A 69 11.22 1.65 -11.03
CA LEU A 69 12.01 2.53 -10.15
C LEU A 69 11.55 4.00 -10.17
N LYS A 70 10.53 4.37 -10.98
CA LYS A 70 9.92 5.69 -10.87
C LYS A 70 9.14 5.81 -9.57
N GLU A 71 9.16 7.00 -8.98
CA GLU A 71 8.43 7.34 -7.77
C GLU A 71 7.01 6.75 -7.77
N GLY A 72 6.73 5.86 -6.81
CA GLY A 72 5.44 5.20 -6.67
C GLY A 72 5.32 3.82 -7.33
N GLY A 73 6.40 3.26 -7.95
CA GLY A 73 6.43 1.87 -8.40
C GLY A 73 6.48 0.90 -7.21
N VAL A 74 5.80 -0.25 -7.31
CA VAL A 74 5.88 -1.32 -6.30
C VAL A 74 7.21 -2.06 -6.48
N ILE A 75 8.02 -2.11 -5.44
CA ILE A 75 9.35 -2.75 -5.40
C ILE A 75 9.37 -4.00 -4.50
N GLY A 76 8.27 -4.30 -3.83
CA GLY A 76 8.16 -5.47 -2.97
C GLY A 76 6.88 -5.48 -2.15
N ILE A 77 6.72 -6.51 -1.34
CA ILE A 77 5.62 -6.65 -0.38
C ILE A 77 6.22 -6.86 1.01
N ILE A 78 5.77 -6.08 1.99
CA ILE A 78 6.08 -6.34 3.39
C ILE A 78 4.97 -7.18 4.02
N GLU A 79 5.35 -8.27 4.68
CA GLU A 79 4.41 -9.14 5.38
C GLU A 79 4.88 -9.42 6.82
N ILE A 80 4.00 -9.16 7.79
CA ILE A 80 4.20 -9.49 9.20
C ILE A 80 2.92 -10.18 9.70
N PRO A 81 2.81 -11.50 9.54
CA PRO A 81 1.58 -12.26 9.81
C PRO A 81 1.08 -12.11 11.25
N GLY A 82 1.99 -12.02 12.23
CA GLY A 82 1.65 -11.84 13.64
C GLY A 82 0.96 -10.52 13.98
N LEU A 83 0.97 -9.56 13.06
CA LEU A 83 0.36 -8.24 13.21
C LEU A 83 -0.71 -7.94 12.15
N ASP A 84 -1.02 -8.92 11.30
CA ASP A 84 -1.92 -8.73 10.15
C ASP A 84 -1.48 -7.57 9.22
N ILE A 85 -0.15 -7.43 9.05
CA ILE A 85 0.44 -6.46 8.15
C ILE A 85 0.79 -7.16 6.84
N ARG A 86 0.21 -6.69 5.73
CA ARG A 86 0.55 -7.07 4.36
C ARG A 86 0.29 -5.89 3.43
N TYR A 87 1.37 -5.20 3.02
CA TYR A 87 1.28 -3.99 2.20
C TYR A 87 2.32 -3.98 1.09
N PRO A 88 2.01 -3.33 -0.06
CA PRO A 88 3.01 -3.07 -1.10
C PRO A 88 4.06 -2.10 -0.55
N VAL A 89 5.32 -2.36 -0.86
CA VAL A 89 6.44 -1.43 -0.68
C VAL A 89 6.66 -0.73 -2.00
N MET A 90 6.67 0.60 -1.97
CA MET A 90 6.75 1.45 -3.14
C MET A 90 7.97 2.37 -3.04
N GLU A 91 8.55 2.74 -4.18
CA GLU A 91 9.66 3.68 -4.19
C GLU A 91 9.20 5.09 -3.84
N GLY A 92 9.97 5.78 -2.98
CA GLY A 92 9.68 7.13 -2.51
C GLY A 92 8.77 7.23 -1.30
N THR A 93 8.60 8.45 -0.79
CA THR A 93 7.86 8.75 0.44
C THR A 93 6.86 9.90 0.29
N THR A 94 6.37 10.15 -0.93
CA THR A 94 5.34 11.16 -1.16
C THR A 94 4.03 10.79 -0.47
N SER A 95 3.18 11.79 -0.27
CA SER A 95 1.84 11.55 0.29
C SER A 95 1.01 10.56 -0.53
N LYS A 96 1.23 10.49 -1.85
CA LYS A 96 0.55 9.54 -2.73
C LYS A 96 0.99 8.11 -2.40
N VAL A 97 2.30 7.87 -2.29
CA VAL A 97 2.89 6.58 -1.92
C VAL A 97 2.42 6.14 -0.53
N LEU A 98 2.60 7.00 0.48
CA LEU A 98 2.26 6.67 1.86
C LEU A 98 0.75 6.47 2.12
N ASN A 99 -0.12 7.00 1.25
CA ASN A 99 -1.55 6.71 1.31
C ASN A 99 -1.93 5.36 0.67
N ALA A 100 -1.10 4.84 -0.24
CA ALA A 100 -1.34 3.59 -0.95
C ALA A 100 -0.65 2.38 -0.30
N GLY A 101 0.51 2.58 0.36
CA GLY A 101 1.31 1.50 0.93
C GLY A 101 2.43 1.99 1.84
N ILE A 102 3.51 1.24 1.84
CA ILE A 102 4.74 1.56 2.56
C ILE A 102 5.74 2.17 1.56
N GLY A 103 6.39 3.26 1.93
CA GLY A 103 7.40 3.92 1.12
C GLY A 103 8.81 3.49 1.48
N HIS A 104 9.66 3.28 0.49
CA HIS A 104 11.10 3.13 0.65
C HIS A 104 11.78 4.50 0.55
N ILE A 105 12.77 4.76 1.39
CA ILE A 105 13.56 6.00 1.34
C ILE A 105 14.68 5.82 0.31
N GLU A 106 14.56 6.49 -0.83
CA GLU A 106 15.41 6.36 -2.02
C GLU A 106 16.92 6.50 -1.74
N GLU A 107 17.32 7.29 -0.73
CA GLU A 107 18.73 7.46 -0.36
C GLU A 107 19.27 6.33 0.50
N THR A 108 18.49 5.29 0.76
CA THR A 108 18.90 4.11 1.52
C THR A 108 19.11 2.90 0.61
N ALA A 109 19.69 1.82 1.15
CA ALA A 109 19.91 0.61 0.37
C ALA A 109 18.59 -0.03 -0.06
N GLY A 110 18.52 -0.53 -1.27
CA GLY A 110 17.37 -1.27 -1.79
C GLY A 110 17.07 -2.55 -1.01
N ILE A 111 15.88 -3.12 -1.26
CA ILE A 111 15.48 -4.38 -0.63
C ILE A 111 16.42 -5.50 -1.06
N GLY A 112 17.01 -6.19 -0.09
CA GLY A 112 17.99 -7.27 -0.33
C GLY A 112 19.43 -6.82 -0.58
N GLU A 113 19.68 -5.54 -0.71
CA GLU A 113 21.03 -5.00 -0.88
C GLU A 113 21.82 -4.90 0.43
N ARG A 114 23.15 -4.76 0.29
CA ARG A 114 24.03 -4.50 1.45
C ARG A 114 23.85 -3.07 1.92
N GLY A 115 23.39 -2.89 3.13
CA GLY A 115 23.23 -1.57 3.73
C GLY A 115 22.04 -1.53 4.69
N ASN A 116 21.53 -0.32 4.91
CA ASN A 116 20.37 -0.10 5.72
C ASN A 116 19.20 0.29 4.79
N CYS A 117 18.23 -0.59 4.60
CA CYS A 117 17.01 -0.34 3.88
C CYS A 117 15.98 0.30 4.84
N VAL A 118 15.52 1.50 4.53
CA VAL A 118 14.59 2.23 5.41
C VAL A 118 13.21 2.33 4.77
N LEU A 119 12.23 1.81 5.48
CA LEU A 119 10.83 1.84 5.07
C LEU A 119 10.02 2.80 5.95
N CYS A 120 9.13 3.56 5.32
CA CYS A 120 8.21 4.51 5.96
C CYS A 120 6.76 4.08 5.77
N GLY A 121 5.95 4.20 6.80
CA GLY A 121 4.51 3.97 6.73
C GLY A 121 3.75 4.78 7.76
N HIS A 122 2.48 5.07 7.49
CA HIS A 122 1.64 5.73 8.45
C HIS A 122 1.55 4.96 9.77
N ASN A 123 1.59 5.69 10.88
CA ASN A 123 1.40 5.17 12.23
C ASN A 123 0.36 6.03 12.95
N GLY A 124 -0.79 5.46 13.28
CA GLY A 124 -1.85 6.14 14.00
C GLY A 124 -3.26 5.72 13.57
N SER A 125 -4.20 5.83 14.48
CA SER A 125 -5.60 5.37 14.30
C SER A 125 -6.34 6.03 13.13
N ARG A 126 -5.89 7.21 12.68
CA ARG A 126 -6.53 7.96 11.60
C ARG A 126 -6.38 7.27 10.23
N TYR A 127 -5.27 6.58 10.02
CA TYR A 127 -4.93 5.95 8.75
C TYR A 127 -5.20 4.43 8.75
N GLY A 128 -5.73 3.91 9.83
CA GLY A 128 -6.15 2.52 9.97
C GLY A 128 -5.00 1.61 10.39
N THR A 129 -4.35 0.96 9.47
CA THR A 129 -3.51 -0.19 9.73
C THR A 129 -2.03 0.09 9.49
N PHE A 130 -1.54 0.14 8.29
CA PHE A 130 -0.12 0.32 7.98
C PHE A 130 0.82 -0.14 9.13
N PHE A 131 1.68 0.74 9.65
CA PHE A 131 2.59 0.44 10.76
C PHE A 131 2.03 0.70 12.17
N THR A 132 0.74 1.03 12.30
CA THR A 132 0.10 1.20 13.61
C THR A 132 0.24 -0.02 14.54
N PRO A 133 0.10 -1.28 14.05
CA PRO A 133 0.26 -2.46 14.88
C PRO A 133 1.71 -2.75 15.32
N LEU A 134 2.73 -2.11 14.74
CA LEU A 134 4.13 -2.36 15.11
C LEU A 134 4.43 -2.14 16.60
N SER A 135 3.68 -1.26 17.27
CA SER A 135 3.80 -1.05 18.72
C SER A 135 3.46 -2.29 19.57
N GLN A 136 2.84 -3.31 18.96
CA GLN A 136 2.44 -4.55 19.62
C GLN A 136 3.48 -5.68 19.45
N ILE A 137 4.57 -5.43 18.70
CA ILE A 137 5.66 -6.40 18.59
C ILE A 137 6.30 -6.59 19.95
N SER A 138 6.39 -7.85 20.38
CA SER A 138 7.17 -8.27 21.53
C SER A 138 8.46 -8.91 21.08
N ILE A 139 9.50 -8.77 21.87
CA ILE A 139 10.76 -9.48 21.68
C ILE A 139 10.47 -10.96 21.98
N GLY A 140 10.61 -11.81 20.96
CA GLY A 140 10.38 -13.26 21.03
C GLY A 140 11.60 -14.04 21.49
#